data_fb41128a79f44f6257b4bcda2dda7dbf
#
_entry.id   fb41128a79f44f6257b4bcda2dda7dbf
#
_cell.length_a   1.000
_cell.length_b   1.000
_cell.length_c   1.000
_cell.angle_alpha   90.00
_cell.angle_beta   90.00
_cell.angle_gamma   90.00
#
_symmetry.space_group_name_H-M   'P 1'
#
loop_
_entity.id
_entity.type
_entity.pdbx_description
1 polymer ?
#
loop_
_entity_poly.entity_id
_entity_poly.type
_entity_poly.pdbx_seq_one_letter_code
_entity_poly.pdbx_strand_id
1 'polypeptide(L)'
;MTTEQGKKLIDEIAKAGFKMMIFSGGEPLMRKDIFELIQYASDLGVIPVLGSNGTLITLDIAKKLKKAGAKSIGISLDSLNEEKHNRFRSHENAWKYTVQGMENCKEAGLKFQVHTTVMKWNKEEILDITDFAVKIGASAHHIFFLVPTGRGNEIEEQALDSEEYEIMLQNIMKKQQEVNIELKPTCAPQFVRIAENLGVKTRFKRGCLAGISYCIVSPKGNVQPCAYLMETAGNVKEKAFNDIWNDSSIFKNLRSLDYKGSCGKCSYKESCGGCRARAAHYNNGDYMSGENSCILGE
;
A
#
# COMPACT_ATOMS: atom_id res chain seq x y z
N MET A 1 -4.08 10.04 18.38
CA MET A 1 -5.21 9.16 18.75
C MET A 1 -4.81 8.35 19.97
N THR A 2 -5.63 8.39 21.04
CA THR A 2 -5.43 7.58 22.26
C THR A 2 -5.82 6.11 22.01
N THR A 3 -5.53 5.21 22.96
CA THR A 3 -5.94 3.80 22.90
C THR A 3 -7.47 3.68 22.76
N GLU A 4 -8.22 4.40 23.60
CA GLU A 4 -9.70 4.39 23.57
C GLU A 4 -10.27 4.92 22.26
N GLN A 5 -9.67 5.98 21.71
CA GLN A 5 -10.06 6.48 20.40
C GLN A 5 -9.73 5.47 19.29
N GLY A 6 -8.63 4.73 19.43
CA GLY A 6 -8.28 3.65 18.52
C GLY A 6 -9.27 2.51 18.54
N LYS A 7 -9.67 2.04 19.73
CA LYS A 7 -10.69 1.01 19.92
C LYS A 7 -12.05 1.44 19.36
N LYS A 8 -12.49 2.67 19.67
CA LYS A 8 -13.73 3.22 19.11
C LYS A 8 -13.70 3.23 17.58
N LEU A 9 -12.59 3.61 16.98
CA LEU A 9 -12.44 3.58 15.51
C LEU A 9 -12.53 2.15 14.98
N ILE A 10 -11.92 1.17 15.64
CA ILE A 10 -11.99 -0.24 15.26
C ILE A 10 -13.42 -0.76 15.32
N ASP A 11 -14.20 -0.39 16.36
CA ASP A 11 -15.62 -0.69 16.46
C ASP A 11 -16.41 -0.15 15.28
N GLU A 12 -16.18 1.12 14.93
CA GLU A 12 -16.89 1.78 13.82
C GLU A 12 -16.52 1.15 12.46
N ILE A 13 -15.26 0.78 12.26
CA ILE A 13 -14.77 0.09 11.07
C ILE A 13 -15.40 -1.31 10.95
N ALA A 14 -15.46 -2.06 12.05
CA ALA A 14 -16.10 -3.37 12.09
C ALA A 14 -17.62 -3.27 11.77
N LYS A 15 -18.33 -2.31 12.39
CA LYS A 15 -19.76 -2.03 12.13
C LYS A 15 -20.01 -1.61 10.68
N ALA A 16 -19.10 -0.85 10.07
CA ALA A 16 -19.17 -0.47 8.66
C ALA A 16 -18.89 -1.64 7.69
N GLY A 17 -18.58 -2.83 8.21
CA GLY A 17 -18.40 -4.05 7.43
C GLY A 17 -17.01 -4.25 6.82
N PHE A 18 -16.03 -3.42 7.17
CA PHE A 18 -14.64 -3.63 6.74
C PHE A 18 -14.07 -4.88 7.40
N LYS A 19 -13.42 -5.70 6.59
CA LYS A 19 -12.88 -7.00 7.02
C LYS A 19 -11.40 -6.98 7.38
N MET A 20 -10.70 -5.90 7.03
CA MET A 20 -9.25 -5.81 7.24
C MET A 20 -8.88 -4.38 7.69
N MET A 21 -7.95 -4.30 8.62
CA MET A 21 -7.34 -3.04 9.05
C MET A 21 -5.82 -3.14 8.95
N ILE A 22 -5.21 -2.13 8.32
CA ILE A 22 -3.76 -2.03 8.19
C ILE A 22 -3.25 -1.02 9.21
N PHE A 23 -2.51 -1.51 10.20
CA PHE A 23 -1.79 -0.67 11.14
C PHE A 23 -0.48 -0.21 10.50
N SER A 24 -0.39 1.09 10.23
CA SER A 24 0.75 1.71 9.59
C SER A 24 0.95 3.13 10.16
N GLY A 25 1.72 3.96 9.47
CA GLY A 25 1.97 5.35 9.87
C GLY A 25 3.43 5.72 9.67
N GLY A 26 4.13 6.21 10.70
CA GLY A 26 5.58 6.19 10.73
C GLY A 26 6.04 4.74 10.91
N GLU A 27 6.29 4.35 12.15
CA GLU A 27 6.56 2.94 12.49
C GLU A 27 5.54 2.48 13.56
N PRO A 28 4.64 1.55 13.23
CA PRO A 28 3.58 1.15 14.17
C PRO A 28 4.12 0.48 15.43
N LEU A 29 5.28 -0.18 15.37
CA LEU A 29 5.89 -0.84 16.52
C LEU A 29 6.44 0.13 17.56
N MET A 30 6.56 1.41 17.25
CA MET A 30 6.86 2.45 18.24
C MET A 30 5.65 2.85 19.08
N ARG A 31 4.45 2.45 18.69
CA ARG A 31 3.24 2.72 19.46
C ARG A 31 3.11 1.72 20.61
N LYS A 32 3.06 2.22 21.85
CA LYS A 32 3.13 1.39 23.08
C LYS A 32 1.95 0.39 23.21
N ASP A 33 0.77 0.76 22.74
CA ASP A 33 -0.47 -0.03 22.80
C ASP A 33 -0.79 -0.79 21.51
N ILE A 34 0.17 -0.95 20.60
CA ILE A 34 -0.07 -1.56 19.29
C ILE A 34 -0.60 -2.99 19.41
N PHE A 35 -0.04 -3.81 20.32
CA PHE A 35 -0.48 -5.19 20.52
C PHE A 35 -1.92 -5.27 21.02
N GLU A 36 -2.31 -4.37 21.92
CA GLU A 36 -3.68 -4.26 22.43
C GLU A 36 -4.67 -3.91 21.32
N LEU A 37 -4.34 -2.95 20.45
CA LEU A 37 -5.20 -2.57 19.33
C LEU A 37 -5.30 -3.67 18.28
N ILE A 38 -4.22 -4.42 18.01
CA ILE A 38 -4.23 -5.57 17.11
C ILE A 38 -5.14 -6.67 17.67
N GLN A 39 -4.98 -7.01 18.96
CA GLN A 39 -5.83 -8.00 19.62
C GLN A 39 -7.29 -7.58 19.57
N TYR A 40 -7.59 -6.33 19.90
CA TYR A 40 -8.94 -5.79 19.87
C TYR A 40 -9.59 -5.90 18.48
N ALA A 41 -8.85 -5.54 17.42
CA ALA A 41 -9.34 -5.71 16.05
C ALA A 41 -9.60 -7.18 15.70
N SER A 42 -8.68 -8.07 16.09
CA SER A 42 -8.80 -9.52 15.87
C SER A 42 -10.02 -10.11 16.58
N ASP A 43 -10.28 -9.71 17.83
CA ASP A 43 -11.41 -10.18 18.63
C ASP A 43 -12.77 -9.77 18.02
N LEU A 44 -12.80 -8.64 17.33
CA LEU A 44 -13.98 -8.16 16.58
C LEU A 44 -14.10 -8.78 15.17
N GLY A 45 -13.22 -9.69 14.80
CA GLY A 45 -13.22 -10.33 13.47
C GLY A 45 -12.70 -9.44 12.34
N VAL A 46 -12.08 -8.30 12.67
CA VAL A 46 -11.36 -7.47 11.71
C VAL A 46 -9.92 -7.98 11.59
N ILE A 47 -9.51 -8.41 10.40
CA ILE A 47 -8.19 -8.98 10.14
C ILE A 47 -7.11 -7.91 10.30
N PRO A 48 -6.24 -7.97 11.34
CA PRO A 48 -5.19 -6.99 11.50
C PRO A 48 -3.97 -7.38 10.67
N VAL A 49 -3.46 -6.43 9.89
CA VAL A 49 -2.17 -6.50 9.19
C VAL A 49 -1.34 -5.27 9.53
N LEU A 50 -0.04 -5.34 9.32
CA LEU A 50 0.86 -4.22 9.62
C LEU A 50 1.66 -3.83 8.40
N GLY A 51 2.10 -2.56 8.36
CA GLY A 51 3.16 -2.07 7.47
C GLY A 51 4.28 -1.47 8.31
N SER A 52 5.49 -2.03 8.22
CA SER A 52 6.64 -1.70 9.07
C SER A 52 7.90 -1.54 8.23
N ASN A 53 8.87 -0.77 8.76
CA ASN A 53 10.22 -0.74 8.20
C ASN A 53 11.05 -2.01 8.56
N GLY A 54 10.55 -2.84 9.46
CA GLY A 54 11.17 -4.12 9.85
C GLY A 54 12.24 -4.02 10.94
N THR A 55 12.80 -2.84 11.20
CA THR A 55 14.00 -2.70 12.03
C THR A 55 13.80 -3.03 13.51
N LEU A 56 12.58 -2.98 14.00
CA LEU A 56 12.22 -3.26 15.38
C LEU A 56 11.71 -4.70 15.61
N ILE A 57 11.65 -5.53 14.57
CA ILE A 57 11.06 -6.87 14.66
C ILE A 57 12.07 -7.86 15.22
N THR A 58 12.16 -7.96 16.55
CA THR A 58 12.84 -9.08 17.21
C THR A 58 11.95 -10.34 17.17
N LEU A 59 12.53 -11.49 17.45
CA LEU A 59 11.77 -12.75 17.52
C LEU A 59 10.63 -12.68 18.58
N ASP A 60 10.87 -12.03 19.72
CA ASP A 60 9.86 -11.81 20.76
C ASP A 60 8.71 -10.93 20.24
N ILE A 61 9.03 -9.83 19.53
CA ILE A 61 8.03 -8.96 18.91
C ILE A 61 7.23 -9.71 17.86
N ALA A 62 7.87 -10.50 16.98
CA ALA A 62 7.17 -11.30 15.98
C ALA A 62 6.21 -12.32 16.62
N LYS A 63 6.62 -12.98 17.70
CA LYS A 63 5.76 -13.89 18.49
C LYS A 63 4.59 -13.14 19.14
N LYS A 64 4.83 -11.96 19.73
CA LYS A 64 3.78 -11.12 20.33
C LYS A 64 2.77 -10.64 19.28
N LEU A 65 3.22 -10.19 18.11
CA LEU A 65 2.34 -9.81 16.99
C LEU A 65 1.43 -10.97 16.58
N LYS A 66 2.01 -12.16 16.38
CA LYS A 66 1.24 -13.35 16.02
C LYS A 66 0.23 -13.71 17.10
N LYS A 67 0.63 -13.69 18.39
CA LYS A 67 -0.26 -13.95 19.54
C LYS A 67 -1.40 -12.94 19.62
N ALA A 68 -1.15 -11.67 19.34
CA ALA A 68 -2.17 -10.62 19.29
C ALA A 68 -3.14 -10.75 18.10
N GLY A 69 -2.93 -11.68 17.17
CA GLY A 69 -3.80 -11.94 16.05
C GLY A 69 -3.38 -11.30 14.73
N ALA A 70 -2.19 -10.68 14.66
CA ALA A 70 -1.68 -10.15 13.38
C ALA A 70 -1.62 -11.25 12.32
N LYS A 71 -2.30 -11.02 11.20
CA LYS A 71 -2.40 -12.00 10.10
C LYS A 71 -1.14 -12.03 9.24
N SER A 72 -0.58 -10.86 8.97
CA SER A 72 0.67 -10.69 8.24
C SER A 72 1.25 -9.29 8.48
N ILE A 73 2.51 -9.13 8.09
CA ILE A 73 3.21 -7.84 8.15
C ILE A 73 3.91 -7.58 6.82
N GLY A 74 3.72 -6.38 6.25
CA GLY A 74 4.49 -5.88 5.12
C GLY A 74 5.77 -5.22 5.62
N ILE A 75 6.90 -5.64 5.10
CA ILE A 75 8.23 -5.17 5.54
C ILE A 75 8.91 -4.48 4.36
N SER A 76 9.37 -3.25 4.58
CA SER A 76 9.94 -2.42 3.54
C SER A 76 11.38 -2.82 3.20
N LEU A 77 11.65 -3.16 1.93
CA LEU A 77 13.01 -3.40 1.40
C LEU A 77 13.11 -2.80 -0.01
N ASP A 78 13.95 -1.78 -0.21
CA ASP A 78 14.03 -1.05 -1.48
C ASP A 78 15.29 -1.35 -2.29
N SER A 79 16.25 -2.09 -1.75
CA SER A 79 17.45 -2.56 -2.43
C SER A 79 18.02 -3.79 -1.74
N LEU A 80 18.66 -4.66 -2.51
CA LEU A 80 19.50 -5.75 -1.98
C LEU A 80 20.89 -5.27 -1.57
N ASN A 81 21.30 -4.10 -2.05
CA ASN A 81 22.54 -3.46 -1.63
C ASN A 81 22.30 -2.73 -0.31
N GLU A 82 23.02 -3.14 0.74
CA GLU A 82 22.91 -2.61 2.10
C GLU A 82 23.09 -1.09 2.15
N GLU A 83 24.15 -0.57 1.51
CA GLU A 83 24.48 0.85 1.51
C GLU A 83 23.37 1.70 0.85
N LYS A 84 22.86 1.26 -0.32
CA LYS A 84 21.75 1.93 -1.01
C LYS A 84 20.49 1.97 -0.16
N HIS A 85 20.11 0.82 0.44
CA HIS A 85 18.93 0.74 1.31
C HIS A 85 19.09 1.61 2.54
N ASN A 86 20.23 1.53 3.24
CA ASN A 86 20.53 2.30 4.43
C ASN A 86 20.48 3.81 4.15
N ARG A 87 21.07 4.26 3.04
CA ARG A 87 21.04 5.66 2.61
C ARG A 87 19.61 6.13 2.34
N PHE A 88 18.83 5.35 1.60
CA PHE A 88 17.43 5.71 1.29
C PHE A 88 16.54 5.76 2.54
N ARG A 89 16.76 4.85 3.49
CA ARG A 89 16.02 4.80 4.76
C ARG A 89 16.59 5.71 5.84
N SER A 90 17.70 6.40 5.56
CA SER A 90 18.40 7.32 6.50
C SER A 90 18.73 6.65 7.85
N HIS A 91 19.20 5.39 7.80
CA HIS A 91 19.55 4.60 8.98
C HIS A 91 20.66 3.60 8.66
N GLU A 92 21.80 3.69 9.34
CA GLU A 92 23.05 2.94 9.04
C GLU A 92 22.90 1.42 8.97
N ASN A 93 21.98 0.84 9.73
CA ASN A 93 21.77 -0.59 9.82
C ASN A 93 20.36 -1.00 9.37
N ALA A 94 19.66 -0.16 8.59
CA ALA A 94 18.29 -0.44 8.16
C ALA A 94 18.18 -1.79 7.47
N TRP A 95 19.04 -2.06 6.47
CA TRP A 95 19.03 -3.30 5.72
C TRP A 95 19.20 -4.53 6.61
N LYS A 96 20.25 -4.53 7.42
CA LYS A 96 20.57 -5.64 8.34
C LYS A 96 19.41 -5.96 9.28
N TYR A 97 18.85 -4.94 9.94
CA TYR A 97 17.75 -5.13 10.88
C TYR A 97 16.44 -5.51 10.18
N THR A 98 16.19 -4.97 8.98
CA THR A 98 15.03 -5.32 8.17
C THR A 98 15.05 -6.78 7.74
N VAL A 99 16.19 -7.27 7.23
CA VAL A 99 16.37 -8.67 6.84
C VAL A 99 16.25 -9.59 8.04
N GLN A 100 16.90 -9.23 9.17
CA GLN A 100 16.76 -9.98 10.43
C GLN A 100 15.30 -10.01 10.92
N GLY A 101 14.56 -8.90 10.75
CA GLY A 101 13.12 -8.83 11.06
C GLY A 101 12.28 -9.80 10.23
N MET A 102 12.60 -9.98 8.94
CA MET A 102 11.96 -10.98 8.07
C MET A 102 12.24 -12.40 8.54
N GLU A 103 13.50 -12.71 8.89
CA GLU A 103 13.90 -14.02 9.42
C GLU A 103 13.19 -14.30 10.76
N ASN A 104 13.09 -13.31 11.64
CA ASN A 104 12.37 -13.42 12.91
C ASN A 104 10.87 -13.67 12.70
N CYS A 105 10.25 -13.05 11.69
CA CYS A 105 8.86 -13.34 11.31
C CYS A 105 8.71 -14.79 10.84
N LYS A 106 9.62 -15.26 9.99
CA LYS A 106 9.63 -16.65 9.52
C LYS A 106 9.75 -17.63 10.66
N GLU A 107 10.69 -17.42 11.57
CA GLU A 107 10.90 -18.28 12.76
C GLU A 107 9.68 -18.29 13.68
N ALA A 108 9.07 -17.13 13.93
CA ALA A 108 7.83 -17.03 14.72
C ALA A 108 6.61 -17.62 13.99
N GLY A 109 6.70 -17.95 12.71
CA GLY A 109 5.59 -18.36 11.87
C GLY A 109 4.56 -17.24 11.67
N LEU A 110 4.98 -15.99 11.70
CA LEU A 110 4.20 -14.81 11.30
C LEU A 110 4.40 -14.59 9.80
N LYS A 111 3.33 -14.65 9.02
CA LYS A 111 3.40 -14.37 7.58
C LYS A 111 3.90 -12.95 7.34
N PHE A 112 4.80 -12.78 6.39
CA PHE A 112 5.28 -11.46 5.99
C PHE A 112 5.30 -11.29 4.47
N GLN A 113 5.34 -10.06 4.04
CA GLN A 113 5.43 -9.62 2.65
C GLN A 113 6.60 -8.66 2.51
N VAL A 114 7.26 -8.66 1.38
CA VAL A 114 8.25 -7.64 1.03
C VAL A 114 7.51 -6.47 0.36
N HIS A 115 7.80 -5.25 0.79
CA HIS A 115 7.26 -4.02 0.21
C HIS A 115 8.42 -3.19 -0.34
N THR A 116 8.41 -2.92 -1.64
CA THR A 116 9.46 -2.15 -2.32
C THR A 116 8.82 -0.97 -3.05
N THR A 117 9.39 0.23 -2.89
CA THR A 117 9.01 1.36 -3.74
C THR A 117 9.95 1.40 -4.95
N VAL A 118 9.39 1.23 -6.16
CA VAL A 118 10.15 1.32 -7.39
C VAL A 118 10.37 2.77 -7.78
N MET A 119 11.62 3.10 -8.09
CA MET A 119 12.14 4.41 -8.48
C MET A 119 13.23 4.22 -9.53
N LYS A 120 13.64 5.30 -10.22
CA LYS A 120 14.71 5.21 -11.24
C LYS A 120 16.00 4.59 -10.70
N TRP A 121 16.40 4.89 -9.46
CA TRP A 121 17.66 4.41 -8.89
C TRP A 121 17.67 2.91 -8.54
N ASN A 122 16.51 2.27 -8.36
CA ASN A 122 16.44 0.84 -7.99
C ASN A 122 15.62 -0.01 -8.97
N LYS A 123 15.13 0.54 -10.07
CA LYS A 123 14.27 -0.19 -11.01
C LYS A 123 14.87 -1.48 -11.53
N GLU A 124 16.17 -1.53 -11.71
CA GLU A 124 16.88 -2.72 -12.19
C GLU A 124 16.95 -3.85 -11.14
N GLU A 125 16.77 -3.52 -9.85
CA GLU A 125 16.83 -4.50 -8.74
C GLU A 125 15.46 -5.14 -8.43
N ILE A 126 14.35 -4.66 -9.00
CA ILE A 126 12.98 -5.04 -8.59
C ILE A 126 12.72 -6.55 -8.75
N LEU A 127 13.17 -7.15 -9.84
CA LEU A 127 12.98 -8.57 -10.08
C LEU A 127 13.91 -9.41 -9.20
N ASP A 128 15.13 -8.95 -8.94
CA ASP A 128 16.06 -9.60 -8.01
C ASP A 128 15.52 -9.55 -6.56
N ILE A 129 14.90 -8.43 -6.17
CA ILE A 129 14.20 -8.32 -4.87
C ILE A 129 13.04 -9.32 -4.82
N THR A 130 12.34 -9.57 -5.93
CA THR A 130 11.32 -10.62 -6.00
C THR A 130 11.92 -12.00 -5.73
N ASP A 131 13.03 -12.34 -6.37
CA ASP A 131 13.72 -13.62 -6.16
C ASP A 131 14.22 -13.76 -4.73
N PHE A 132 14.74 -12.68 -4.15
CA PHE A 132 15.08 -12.63 -2.72
C PHE A 132 13.84 -12.86 -1.83
N ALA A 133 12.71 -12.22 -2.13
CA ALA A 133 11.47 -12.40 -1.38
C ALA A 133 11.01 -13.87 -1.39
N VAL A 134 11.10 -14.56 -2.53
CA VAL A 134 10.84 -16.00 -2.64
C VAL A 134 11.80 -16.79 -1.75
N LYS A 135 13.10 -16.52 -1.86
CA LYS A 135 14.17 -17.23 -1.13
C LYS A 135 14.02 -17.11 0.39
N ILE A 136 13.70 -15.91 0.89
CA ILE A 136 13.56 -15.67 2.34
C ILE A 136 12.24 -16.25 2.88
N GLY A 137 11.28 -16.59 2.01
CA GLY A 137 9.99 -17.19 2.37
C GLY A 137 8.88 -16.17 2.59
N ALA A 138 8.95 -15.01 1.94
CA ALA A 138 7.84 -14.06 1.92
C ALA A 138 6.60 -14.66 1.25
N SER A 139 5.42 -14.25 1.68
CA SER A 139 4.14 -14.69 1.09
C SER A 139 3.71 -13.86 -0.12
N ALA A 140 4.29 -12.67 -0.28
CA ALA A 140 4.03 -11.76 -1.40
C ALA A 140 5.15 -10.72 -1.53
N HIS A 141 5.27 -10.12 -2.72
CA HIS A 141 6.04 -8.91 -2.95
C HIS A 141 5.10 -7.81 -3.47
N HIS A 142 4.88 -6.79 -2.68
CA HIS A 142 4.12 -5.62 -3.08
C HIS A 142 5.05 -4.53 -3.60
N ILE A 143 4.93 -4.20 -4.86
CA ILE A 143 5.79 -3.27 -5.58
C ILE A 143 5.02 -1.94 -5.74
N PHE A 144 5.39 -0.96 -4.94
CA PHE A 144 4.77 0.36 -4.92
C PHE A 144 5.42 1.25 -5.97
N PHE A 145 4.64 1.83 -6.83
CA PHE A 145 5.13 2.84 -7.75
C PHE A 145 5.08 4.20 -7.08
N LEU A 146 6.19 4.94 -7.15
CA LEU A 146 6.30 6.26 -6.52
C LEU A 146 5.14 7.17 -6.93
N VAL A 147 4.47 7.73 -5.93
CA VAL A 147 3.48 8.79 -6.11
C VAL A 147 4.08 10.06 -5.49
N PRO A 148 4.28 11.13 -6.26
CA PRO A 148 4.97 12.34 -5.80
C PRO A 148 4.06 13.19 -4.91
N THR A 149 3.77 12.70 -3.69
CA THR A 149 2.99 13.39 -2.66
C THR A 149 3.66 13.29 -1.29
N GLY A 150 3.46 14.28 -0.43
CA GLY A 150 4.15 14.36 0.85
C GLY A 150 5.67 14.39 0.65
N ARG A 151 6.43 13.53 1.34
CA ARG A 151 7.88 13.39 1.14
C ARG A 151 8.27 12.91 -0.25
N GLY A 152 7.36 12.28 -0.97
CA GLY A 152 7.58 11.85 -2.35
C GLY A 152 7.79 13.02 -3.32
N ASN A 153 7.31 14.24 -3.00
CA ASN A 153 7.57 15.43 -3.79
C ASN A 153 9.07 15.81 -3.84
N GLU A 154 9.81 15.51 -2.77
CA GLU A 154 11.24 15.83 -2.67
C GLU A 154 12.11 14.96 -3.59
N ILE A 155 11.53 13.88 -4.10
CA ILE A 155 12.20 12.90 -4.97
C ILE A 155 11.36 12.59 -6.21
N GLU A 156 10.55 13.54 -6.68
CA GLU A 156 9.66 13.35 -7.84
C GLU A 156 10.43 12.95 -9.10
N GLU A 157 11.65 13.47 -9.28
CA GLU A 157 12.54 13.12 -10.39
C GLU A 157 12.92 11.63 -10.44
N GLN A 158 12.72 10.90 -9.33
CA GLN A 158 12.90 9.45 -9.23
C GLN A 158 11.67 8.65 -9.71
N ALA A 159 10.55 9.30 -10.01
CA ALA A 159 9.41 8.63 -10.59
C ALA A 159 9.75 8.12 -12.01
N LEU A 160 9.27 6.92 -12.33
CA LEU A 160 9.39 6.38 -13.68
C LEU A 160 8.55 7.23 -14.65
N ASP A 161 9.05 7.47 -15.84
CA ASP A 161 8.23 8.00 -16.93
C ASP A 161 7.20 6.97 -17.42
N SER A 162 6.32 7.33 -18.35
CA SER A 162 5.22 6.47 -18.80
C SER A 162 5.71 5.19 -19.50
N GLU A 163 6.81 5.25 -20.25
CA GLU A 163 7.39 4.09 -20.92
C GLU A 163 8.07 3.15 -19.93
N GLU A 164 8.94 3.68 -19.06
CA GLU A 164 9.59 2.92 -17.99
C GLU A 164 8.56 2.24 -17.08
N TYR A 165 7.48 2.97 -16.78
CA TYR A 165 6.37 2.49 -15.95
C TYR A 165 5.65 1.30 -16.61
N GLU A 166 5.33 1.40 -17.90
CA GLU A 166 4.68 0.34 -18.66
C GLU A 166 5.58 -0.90 -18.77
N ILE A 167 6.85 -0.71 -19.13
CA ILE A 167 7.84 -1.80 -19.22
C ILE A 167 7.99 -2.51 -17.86
N MET A 168 8.11 -1.75 -16.78
CA MET A 168 8.23 -2.32 -15.44
C MET A 168 7.01 -3.16 -15.07
N LEU A 169 5.80 -2.68 -15.36
CA LEU A 169 4.58 -3.45 -15.11
C LEU A 169 4.52 -4.74 -15.94
N GLN A 170 4.91 -4.69 -17.22
CA GLN A 170 4.99 -5.88 -18.06
C GLN A 170 5.98 -6.91 -17.48
N ASN A 171 7.15 -6.45 -17.04
CA ASN A 171 8.18 -7.31 -16.44
C ASN A 171 7.67 -7.96 -15.14
N ILE A 172 7.00 -7.20 -14.26
CA ILE A 172 6.41 -7.73 -13.03
C ILE A 172 5.33 -8.77 -13.37
N MET A 173 4.47 -8.52 -14.36
CA MET A 173 3.41 -9.46 -14.73
C MET A 173 3.96 -10.73 -15.39
N LYS A 174 5.05 -10.65 -16.18
CA LYS A 174 5.77 -11.82 -16.67
C LYS A 174 6.38 -12.61 -15.52
N LYS A 175 7.07 -11.93 -14.59
CA LYS A 175 7.69 -12.55 -13.40
C LYS A 175 6.67 -13.25 -12.50
N GLN A 176 5.41 -12.76 -12.45
CA GLN A 176 4.34 -13.44 -11.70
C GLN A 176 4.09 -14.87 -12.19
N GLN A 177 4.36 -15.17 -13.46
CA GLN A 177 4.18 -16.54 -14.01
C GLN A 177 5.32 -17.49 -13.61
N GLU A 178 6.44 -16.96 -13.16
CA GLU A 178 7.66 -17.70 -12.81
C GLU A 178 7.76 -18.02 -11.31
N VAL A 179 7.05 -17.25 -10.46
CA VAL A 179 7.18 -17.34 -9.00
C VAL A 179 5.91 -17.79 -8.31
N ASN A 180 6.06 -18.46 -7.16
CA ASN A 180 4.94 -18.99 -6.37
C ASN A 180 4.37 -18.01 -5.34
N ILE A 181 4.95 -16.81 -5.21
CA ILE A 181 4.43 -15.75 -4.34
C ILE A 181 3.62 -14.74 -5.16
N GLU A 182 2.70 -14.05 -4.50
CA GLU A 182 1.93 -13.00 -5.14
C GLU A 182 2.76 -11.75 -5.39
N LEU A 183 2.79 -11.27 -6.63
CA LEU A 183 3.32 -9.97 -6.99
C LEU A 183 2.16 -8.97 -7.13
N LYS A 184 2.23 -7.89 -6.35
CA LYS A 184 1.18 -6.86 -6.36
C LYS A 184 1.76 -5.50 -6.74
N PRO A 185 1.62 -5.05 -8.00
CA PRO A 185 1.83 -3.65 -8.33
C PRO A 185 0.83 -2.79 -7.55
N THR A 186 1.36 -1.86 -6.76
CA THR A 186 0.58 -0.97 -5.89
C THR A 186 0.79 0.47 -6.34
N CYS A 187 -0.26 1.30 -6.29
CA CYS A 187 -0.26 2.62 -6.92
C CYS A 187 0.00 2.58 -8.44
N ALA A 188 -0.23 1.43 -9.06
CA ALA A 188 -0.03 1.16 -10.47
C ALA A 188 -1.24 0.42 -11.06
N PRO A 189 -2.42 1.05 -11.07
CA PRO A 189 -3.67 0.37 -11.43
C PRO A 189 -3.70 -0.17 -12.86
N GLN A 190 -2.84 0.30 -13.75
CA GLN A 190 -2.67 -0.16 -15.13
C GLN A 190 -2.25 -1.63 -15.21
N PHE A 191 -1.75 -2.22 -14.12
CA PHE A 191 -1.40 -3.64 -14.09
C PHE A 191 -2.58 -4.55 -14.47
N VAL A 192 -3.82 -4.14 -14.23
CA VAL A 192 -5.01 -4.93 -14.58
C VAL A 192 -5.10 -5.12 -16.09
N ARG A 193 -4.93 -4.03 -16.85
CA ARG A 193 -4.90 -4.07 -18.32
C ARG A 193 -3.72 -4.93 -18.83
N ILE A 194 -2.55 -4.73 -18.25
CA ILE A 194 -1.34 -5.45 -18.67
C ILE A 194 -1.47 -6.94 -18.36
N ALA A 195 -2.00 -7.31 -17.20
CA ALA A 195 -2.26 -8.70 -16.85
C ALA A 195 -3.24 -9.36 -17.83
N GLU A 196 -4.32 -8.65 -18.20
CA GLU A 196 -5.28 -9.12 -19.19
C GLU A 196 -4.62 -9.33 -20.55
N ASN A 197 -3.88 -8.35 -21.07
CA ASN A 197 -3.18 -8.42 -22.34
C ASN A 197 -2.13 -9.54 -22.40
N LEU A 198 -1.50 -9.87 -21.28
CA LEU A 198 -0.51 -10.94 -21.18
C LEU A 198 -1.12 -12.30 -20.79
N GLY A 199 -2.42 -12.39 -20.57
CA GLY A 199 -3.08 -13.61 -20.10
C GLY A 199 -2.66 -14.04 -18.70
N VAL A 200 -2.16 -13.12 -17.87
CA VAL A 200 -1.70 -13.41 -16.50
C VAL A 200 -2.88 -13.42 -15.55
N LYS A 201 -3.10 -14.56 -14.88
CA LYS A 201 -4.14 -14.65 -13.86
C LYS A 201 -3.72 -13.87 -12.60
N THR A 202 -4.56 -12.96 -12.15
CA THR A 202 -4.42 -12.24 -10.88
C THR A 202 -5.72 -12.31 -10.09
N ARG A 203 -5.63 -12.34 -8.76
CA ARG A 203 -6.81 -12.26 -7.88
C ARG A 203 -7.38 -10.84 -7.80
N PHE A 204 -6.62 -9.85 -8.20
CA PHE A 204 -7.02 -8.46 -8.15
C PHE A 204 -7.78 -8.07 -9.42
N LYS A 205 -9.07 -7.84 -9.28
CA LYS A 205 -9.96 -7.47 -10.40
C LYS A 205 -10.04 -5.97 -10.63
N ARG A 206 -9.48 -5.17 -9.70
CA ARG A 206 -9.50 -3.71 -9.77
C ARG A 206 -8.15 -3.13 -9.39
N GLY A 207 -7.73 -2.12 -10.11
CA GLY A 207 -6.46 -1.43 -9.91
C GLY A 207 -6.50 -0.46 -8.73
N CYS A 208 -7.15 0.69 -8.89
CA CYS A 208 -7.28 1.68 -7.82
C CYS A 208 -8.48 1.37 -6.92
N LEU A 209 -8.24 1.27 -5.60
CA LEU A 209 -9.25 0.98 -4.58
C LEU A 209 -9.62 2.21 -3.74
N ALA A 210 -8.95 3.35 -3.97
CA ALA A 210 -9.15 4.58 -3.19
C ALA A 210 -10.61 5.02 -3.21
N GLY A 211 -11.23 5.13 -2.04
CA GLY A 211 -12.63 5.51 -1.86
C GLY A 211 -13.68 4.49 -2.33
N ILE A 212 -13.25 3.39 -2.95
CA ILE A 212 -14.12 2.29 -3.42
C ILE A 212 -14.26 1.22 -2.33
N SER A 213 -13.11 0.66 -1.89
CA SER A 213 -13.03 -0.36 -0.84
C SER A 213 -11.83 -0.15 0.09
N TYR A 214 -11.17 0.98 -0.03
CA TYR A 214 -10.00 1.37 0.74
C TYR A 214 -10.07 2.86 1.10
N CYS A 215 -9.71 3.16 2.33
CA CYS A 215 -9.44 4.51 2.81
C CYS A 215 -8.38 4.45 3.92
N ILE A 216 -7.89 5.59 4.35
CA ILE A 216 -7.03 5.69 5.53
C ILE A 216 -7.66 6.62 6.56
N VAL A 217 -7.31 6.40 7.82
CA VAL A 217 -7.59 7.31 8.93
C VAL A 217 -6.25 7.74 9.54
N SER A 218 -5.97 9.03 9.49
CA SER A 218 -4.72 9.58 10.01
C SER A 218 -4.68 9.57 11.55
N PRO A 219 -3.50 9.71 12.19
CA PRO A 219 -3.41 9.85 13.65
C PRO A 219 -4.20 11.03 14.23
N LYS A 220 -4.50 12.05 13.40
CA LYS A 220 -5.34 13.19 13.75
C LYS A 220 -6.84 12.92 13.64
N GLY A 221 -7.23 11.80 13.03
CA GLY A 221 -8.63 11.40 12.81
C GLY A 221 -9.18 11.73 11.42
N ASN A 222 -8.39 12.35 10.55
CA ASN A 222 -8.82 12.65 9.19
C ASN A 222 -8.97 11.38 8.36
N VAL A 223 -10.09 11.24 7.68
CA VAL A 223 -10.37 10.15 6.74
C VAL A 223 -10.03 10.63 5.34
N GLN A 224 -9.21 9.86 4.61
CA GLN A 224 -8.75 10.18 3.26
C GLN A 224 -8.94 8.97 2.35
N PRO A 225 -9.16 9.15 1.02
CA PRO A 225 -9.34 8.03 0.10
C PRO A 225 -8.15 7.07 0.01
N CYS A 226 -6.92 7.60 0.11
CA CYS A 226 -5.69 6.81 0.22
C CYS A 226 -4.58 7.63 0.87
N ALA A 227 -3.44 6.98 1.15
CA ALA A 227 -2.29 7.63 1.80
C ALA A 227 -1.64 8.74 0.94
N TYR A 228 -1.89 8.74 -0.35
CA TYR A 228 -1.26 9.64 -1.32
C TYR A 228 -2.22 10.73 -1.85
N LEU A 229 -3.53 10.56 -1.68
CA LEU A 229 -4.53 11.58 -2.00
C LEU A 229 -4.88 12.35 -0.72
N MET A 230 -4.34 13.56 -0.60
CA MET A 230 -4.36 14.34 0.65
C MET A 230 -5.72 14.97 0.98
N GLU A 231 -6.70 14.81 0.10
CA GLU A 231 -8.07 15.29 0.30
C GLU A 231 -8.74 14.62 1.50
N THR A 232 -9.32 15.43 2.39
CA THR A 232 -9.98 14.93 3.61
C THR A 232 -11.49 14.76 3.40
N ALA A 233 -11.98 13.55 3.58
CA ALA A 233 -13.40 13.20 3.47
C ALA A 233 -14.21 13.58 4.73
N GLY A 234 -13.54 13.73 5.86
CA GLY A 234 -14.10 14.08 7.17
C GLY A 234 -13.16 13.68 8.29
N ASN A 235 -13.59 13.86 9.55
CA ASN A 235 -12.79 13.52 10.73
C ASN A 235 -13.62 12.65 11.70
N VAL A 236 -13.07 11.47 12.07
CA VAL A 236 -13.73 10.51 12.97
C VAL A 236 -13.90 10.98 14.42
N LYS A 237 -13.31 12.11 14.78
CA LYS A 237 -13.56 12.77 16.08
C LYS A 237 -14.83 13.62 16.08
N GLU A 238 -15.32 13.99 14.90
CA GLU A 238 -16.43 14.91 14.68
C GLU A 238 -17.67 14.19 14.15
N LYS A 239 -17.45 13.17 13.30
CA LYS A 239 -18.53 12.43 12.63
C LYS A 239 -18.23 10.92 12.65
N ALA A 240 -19.26 10.09 12.76
CA ALA A 240 -19.10 8.63 12.71
C ALA A 240 -18.45 8.18 11.38
N PHE A 241 -17.56 7.19 11.46
CA PHE A 241 -16.84 6.69 10.29
C PHE A 241 -17.77 6.25 9.16
N ASN A 242 -18.87 5.55 9.50
CA ASN A 242 -19.85 5.07 8.51
C ASN A 242 -20.51 6.22 7.72
N ASP A 243 -20.81 7.34 8.39
CA ASP A 243 -21.39 8.50 7.74
C ASP A 243 -20.39 9.20 6.82
N ILE A 244 -19.10 9.29 7.27
CA ILE A 244 -18.03 9.82 6.43
C ILE A 244 -17.87 8.95 5.19
N TRP A 245 -17.82 7.62 5.37
CA TRP A 245 -17.62 6.66 4.29
C TRP A 245 -18.74 6.68 3.26
N ASN A 246 -19.98 6.81 3.69
CA ASN A 246 -21.14 6.78 2.79
C ASN A 246 -21.50 8.14 2.19
N ASP A 247 -21.35 9.23 2.95
CA ASP A 247 -21.93 10.52 2.58
C ASP A 247 -20.93 11.54 2.04
N SER A 248 -19.63 11.35 2.26
CA SER A 248 -18.63 12.28 1.76
C SER A 248 -18.68 12.40 0.23
N SER A 249 -18.68 13.64 -0.27
CA SER A 249 -18.66 13.94 -1.71
C SER A 249 -17.45 13.32 -2.42
N ILE A 250 -16.28 13.30 -1.77
CA ILE A 250 -15.05 12.69 -2.32
C ILE A 250 -15.26 11.20 -2.58
N PHE A 251 -15.83 10.47 -1.64
CA PHE A 251 -16.08 9.04 -1.81
C PHE A 251 -17.18 8.77 -2.83
N LYS A 252 -18.24 9.59 -2.85
CA LYS A 252 -19.30 9.50 -3.87
C LYS A 252 -18.75 9.75 -5.26
N ASN A 253 -17.91 10.77 -5.45
CA ASN A 253 -17.28 11.06 -6.72
C ASN A 253 -16.35 9.92 -7.19
N LEU A 254 -15.52 9.37 -6.30
CA LEU A 254 -14.65 8.25 -6.66
C LEU A 254 -15.43 6.98 -7.05
N ARG A 255 -16.61 6.77 -6.46
CA ARG A 255 -17.51 5.63 -6.76
C ARG A 255 -18.35 5.84 -8.01
N SER A 256 -18.62 7.08 -8.43
CA SER A 256 -19.34 7.34 -9.67
C SER A 256 -18.57 6.92 -10.91
N LEU A 257 -17.24 6.88 -10.81
CA LEU A 257 -16.30 6.58 -11.91
C LEU A 257 -16.44 7.56 -13.10
N ASP A 258 -17.00 8.76 -12.86
CA ASP A 258 -17.16 9.82 -13.86
C ASP A 258 -15.83 10.55 -14.07
N TYR A 259 -14.79 9.77 -14.40
CA TYR A 259 -13.47 10.30 -14.66
C TYR A 259 -13.47 11.19 -15.92
N LYS A 260 -12.59 12.19 -15.90
CA LYS A 260 -12.36 13.11 -17.02
C LYS A 260 -11.16 12.65 -17.87
N GLY A 261 -10.93 13.35 -18.96
CA GLY A 261 -9.76 13.15 -19.84
C GLY A 261 -9.65 11.72 -20.36
N SER A 262 -8.42 11.24 -20.48
CA SER A 262 -8.11 9.90 -21.00
C SER A 262 -8.76 8.78 -20.18
N CYS A 263 -8.75 8.87 -18.85
CA CYS A 263 -9.39 7.86 -17.98
C CYS A 263 -10.91 7.76 -18.19
N GLY A 264 -11.59 8.87 -18.47
CA GLY A 264 -13.04 8.90 -18.68
C GLY A 264 -13.47 8.20 -19.97
N LYS A 265 -12.63 8.25 -21.00
CA LYS A 265 -12.86 7.62 -22.32
C LYS A 265 -12.30 6.20 -22.42
N CYS A 266 -11.55 5.75 -21.41
CA CYS A 266 -10.82 4.49 -21.42
C CYS A 266 -11.75 3.30 -21.24
N SER A 267 -11.58 2.23 -22.05
CA SER A 267 -12.31 0.97 -21.91
C SER A 267 -12.03 0.26 -20.57
N TYR A 268 -10.88 0.55 -19.94
CA TYR A 268 -10.48 0.00 -18.64
C TYR A 268 -10.87 0.86 -17.44
N LYS A 269 -11.70 1.89 -17.59
CA LYS A 269 -12.01 2.83 -16.50
C LYS A 269 -12.59 2.15 -15.26
N GLU A 270 -13.37 1.08 -15.42
CA GLU A 270 -13.98 0.35 -14.30
C GLU A 270 -13.00 -0.57 -13.60
N SER A 271 -12.15 -1.25 -14.35
CA SER A 271 -11.17 -2.21 -13.79
C SER A 271 -9.86 -1.55 -13.36
N CYS A 272 -9.37 -0.56 -14.08
CA CYS A 272 -8.13 0.16 -13.78
C CYS A 272 -8.38 1.36 -12.86
N GLY A 273 -9.11 2.35 -13.35
CA GLY A 273 -9.45 3.60 -12.67
C GLY A 273 -8.31 4.62 -12.60
N GLY A 274 -7.11 4.36 -13.10
CA GLY A 274 -5.92 5.22 -12.96
C GLY A 274 -5.55 5.50 -11.49
N CYS A 275 -4.34 5.96 -11.21
CA CYS A 275 -3.96 6.38 -9.86
C CYS A 275 -4.55 7.76 -9.56
N ARG A 276 -5.57 7.84 -8.72
CA ARG A 276 -6.27 9.10 -8.40
C ARG A 276 -5.39 10.13 -7.68
N ALA A 277 -4.37 9.66 -6.96
CA ALA A 277 -3.42 10.55 -6.31
C ALA A 277 -2.44 11.19 -7.33
N ARG A 278 -1.94 10.42 -8.33
CA ARG A 278 -1.15 11.01 -9.42
C ARG A 278 -2.00 11.90 -10.32
N ALA A 279 -3.24 11.49 -10.62
CA ALA A 279 -4.17 12.36 -11.33
C ALA A 279 -4.34 13.72 -10.63
N ALA A 280 -4.54 13.72 -9.31
CA ALA A 280 -4.62 14.97 -8.54
C ALA A 280 -3.31 15.78 -8.59
N HIS A 281 -2.16 15.11 -8.42
CA HIS A 281 -0.85 15.76 -8.40
C HIS A 281 -0.58 16.54 -9.70
N TYR A 282 -0.76 15.88 -10.85
CA TYR A 282 -0.44 16.47 -12.16
C TYR A 282 -1.56 17.34 -12.77
N ASN A 283 -2.75 17.38 -12.13
CA ASN A 283 -3.89 18.14 -12.64
C ASN A 283 -4.46 19.11 -11.58
N ASN A 284 -3.58 19.84 -10.89
CA ASN A 284 -3.96 20.92 -9.95
C ASN A 284 -4.99 20.49 -8.89
N GLY A 285 -4.86 19.27 -8.36
CA GLY A 285 -5.75 18.72 -7.34
C GLY A 285 -6.98 17.99 -7.88
N ASP A 286 -7.24 17.99 -9.19
CA ASP A 286 -8.39 17.27 -9.77
C ASP A 286 -8.12 15.76 -9.84
N TYR A 287 -8.49 15.06 -8.78
CA TYR A 287 -8.37 13.60 -8.69
C TYR A 287 -9.29 12.83 -9.65
N MET A 288 -10.23 13.50 -10.32
CA MET A 288 -11.09 12.88 -11.35
C MET A 288 -10.53 12.99 -12.76
N SER A 289 -9.43 13.73 -12.95
CA SER A 289 -8.74 13.88 -14.25
C SER A 289 -8.08 12.60 -14.76
N GLY A 290 -7.54 12.63 -15.97
CA GLY A 290 -6.71 11.58 -16.57
C GLY A 290 -5.45 11.33 -15.73
N GLU A 291 -4.95 10.10 -15.74
CA GLU A 291 -3.73 9.71 -15.05
C GLU A 291 -2.52 9.80 -15.98
N ASN A 292 -1.54 10.62 -15.61
CA ASN A 292 -0.46 11.07 -16.49
C ASN A 292 0.63 10.02 -16.79
N SER A 293 0.79 9.00 -15.93
CA SER A 293 1.80 7.94 -16.15
C SER A 293 1.26 6.77 -17.01
N CYS A 294 0.15 6.96 -17.71
CA CYS A 294 -0.45 5.92 -18.55
C CYS A 294 -0.15 6.19 -20.02
N ILE A 295 0.49 5.25 -20.71
CA ILE A 295 0.77 5.37 -22.16
C ILE A 295 -0.48 5.47 -23.04
N LEU A 296 -1.67 5.10 -22.54
CA LEU A 296 -2.95 5.30 -23.21
C LEU A 296 -3.54 6.69 -22.97
N GLY A 297 -2.84 7.51 -22.21
CA GLY A 297 -3.27 8.87 -21.83
C GLY A 297 -2.77 9.98 -22.75
N GLU A 298 -1.93 9.63 -23.71
CA GLU A 298 -1.37 10.54 -24.72
C GLU A 298 -2.34 10.81 -25.88
#